data_3f8cb3834738c04f99ea9dfb4fb55966
#
_entry.id   3f8cb3834738c04f99ea9dfb4fb55966
#
_cell.length_a   1.000
_cell.length_b   1.000
_cell.length_c   1.000
_cell.angle_alpha   90.00
_cell.angle_beta   90.00
_cell.angle_gamma   90.00
#
_symmetry.space_group_name_H-M   'P 1'
#
loop_
_entity.id
_entity.type
_entity.pdbx_description
1 polymer ?
#
loop_
_entity_poly.entity_id
_entity_poly.type
_entity_poly.pdbx_seq_one_letter_code
_entity_poly.pdbx_strand_id
1 'polypeptide(L)'
;MNLFKKGVIDGFPIGLGYLSVSFTFGIMAVSYGLQWWQAVLISMTTVTSAGQFAGIGIMIHPGQYIEMLISQLTINIRYSFMSISLSQKLDSRFRGIDRWLFGFMMTDEIFAVASHEENVTRRYFAGLCVLPYLGWSLGTLAGALLGNILPERLMSALSLAIYGMFVAIVVPEMKKEKSVICVVILALIFSCLFYYVPFLQHISSGLVISICAIAAALLGAFLFPVKEENES
;
A
#
# COMPACT_ATOMS: atom_id res chain seq x y z
N MET A 1 16.17 -4.84 26.36
CA MET A 1 14.90 -5.42 25.82
C MET A 1 15.25 -6.37 24.67
N ASN A 2 14.59 -7.52 24.56
CA ASN A 2 14.82 -8.43 23.42
C ASN A 2 14.42 -7.72 22.13
N LEU A 3 15.29 -7.74 21.11
CA LEU A 3 15.06 -7.06 19.82
C LEU A 3 13.75 -7.50 19.14
N PHE A 4 13.39 -8.77 19.24
CA PHE A 4 12.11 -9.26 18.72
C PHE A 4 10.92 -8.59 19.44
N LYS A 5 10.97 -8.51 20.78
CA LYS A 5 9.91 -7.85 21.56
C LYS A 5 9.82 -6.35 21.23
N LYS A 6 10.97 -5.68 21.02
CA LYS A 6 10.98 -4.29 20.55
C LYS A 6 10.23 -4.17 19.22
N GLY A 7 10.57 -5.01 18.23
CA GLY A 7 9.88 -5.02 16.94
C GLY A 7 8.37 -5.24 17.06
N VAL A 8 7.93 -6.18 17.91
CA VAL A 8 6.48 -6.43 18.12
C VAL A 8 5.79 -5.20 18.71
N ILE A 9 6.42 -4.49 19.65
CA ILE A 9 5.86 -3.27 20.24
C ILE A 9 5.77 -2.16 19.19
N ASP A 10 6.82 -1.96 18.39
CA ASP A 10 6.86 -0.94 17.34
C ASP A 10 5.87 -1.25 16.21
N GLY A 11 5.61 -2.54 15.93
CA GLY A 11 4.62 -3.00 14.94
C GLY A 11 3.16 -2.96 15.42
N PHE A 12 2.92 -2.81 16.72
CA PHE A 12 1.56 -2.85 17.29
C PHE A 12 0.63 -1.76 16.73
N PRO A 13 1.03 -0.47 16.66
CA PRO A 13 0.19 0.57 16.05
C PRO A 13 -0.13 0.31 14.59
N ILE A 14 0.85 -0.23 13.83
CA ILE A 14 0.67 -0.58 12.42
C ILE A 14 -0.37 -1.70 12.30
N GLY A 15 -0.25 -2.74 13.13
CA GLY A 15 -1.18 -3.87 13.16
C GLY A 15 -2.63 -3.46 13.44
N LEU A 16 -2.84 -2.51 14.35
CA LEU A 16 -4.17 -1.95 14.63
C LEU A 16 -4.71 -1.16 13.43
N GLY A 17 -3.90 -0.33 12.81
CA GLY A 17 -4.27 0.40 11.60
C GLY A 17 -4.64 -0.55 10.47
N TYR A 18 -3.85 -1.59 10.26
CA TYR A 18 -4.07 -2.59 9.22
C TYR A 18 -5.35 -3.39 9.44
N LEU A 19 -5.67 -3.72 10.68
CA LEU A 19 -6.90 -4.44 11.01
C LEU A 19 -8.15 -3.68 10.53
N SER A 20 -8.20 -2.37 10.69
CA SER A 20 -9.35 -1.56 10.25
C SER A 20 -9.43 -1.44 8.73
N VAL A 21 -8.31 -1.22 8.05
CA VAL A 21 -8.27 -1.06 6.58
C VAL A 21 -8.56 -2.38 5.88
N SER A 22 -7.95 -3.47 6.33
CA SER A 22 -8.16 -4.79 5.75
C SER A 22 -9.56 -5.35 6.02
N PHE A 23 -10.20 -4.94 7.11
CA PHE A 23 -11.61 -5.22 7.36
C PHE A 23 -12.47 -4.67 6.22
N THR A 24 -12.24 -3.43 5.80
CA THR A 24 -12.95 -2.83 4.68
C THR A 24 -12.64 -3.56 3.36
N PHE A 25 -11.40 -4.01 3.15
CA PHE A 25 -11.06 -4.83 1.99
C PHE A 25 -11.85 -6.15 1.99
N GLY A 26 -11.97 -6.82 3.14
CA GLY A 26 -12.75 -8.05 3.27
C GLY A 26 -14.22 -7.88 2.87
N ILE A 27 -14.86 -6.80 3.35
CA ILE A 27 -16.23 -6.45 2.95
C ILE A 27 -16.33 -6.23 1.44
N MET A 28 -15.43 -5.41 0.89
CA MET A 28 -15.44 -5.06 -0.53
C MET A 28 -15.22 -6.30 -1.41
N ALA A 29 -14.29 -7.18 -1.03
CA ALA A 29 -14.00 -8.40 -1.76
C ALA A 29 -15.24 -9.30 -1.89
N VAL A 30 -15.96 -9.50 -0.80
CA VAL A 30 -17.19 -10.30 -0.80
C VAL A 30 -18.32 -9.58 -1.53
N SER A 31 -18.44 -8.27 -1.42
CA SER A 31 -19.45 -7.49 -2.17
C SER A 31 -19.24 -7.54 -3.69
N TYR A 32 -18.01 -7.75 -4.13
CA TYR A 32 -17.66 -7.99 -5.55
C TYR A 32 -17.79 -9.46 -5.99
N GLY A 33 -18.28 -10.33 -5.12
CA GLY A 33 -18.59 -11.73 -5.43
C GLY A 33 -17.45 -12.72 -5.14
N LEU A 34 -16.34 -12.28 -4.53
CA LEU A 34 -15.31 -13.21 -4.07
C LEU A 34 -15.80 -13.99 -2.84
N GLN A 35 -15.33 -15.22 -2.73
CA GLN A 35 -15.54 -16.01 -1.51
C GLN A 35 -14.65 -15.47 -0.38
N TRP A 36 -15.10 -15.59 0.88
CA TRP A 36 -14.35 -15.11 2.04
C TRP A 36 -12.89 -15.63 2.09
N TRP A 37 -12.68 -16.90 1.74
CA TRP A 37 -11.34 -17.50 1.74
C TRP A 37 -10.44 -16.96 0.62
N GLN A 38 -11.04 -16.56 -0.53
CA GLN A 38 -10.27 -15.91 -1.62
C GLN A 38 -9.77 -14.53 -1.17
N ALA A 39 -10.63 -13.74 -0.49
CA ALA A 39 -10.23 -12.47 0.06
C ALA A 39 -9.08 -12.61 1.08
N VAL A 40 -9.18 -13.60 1.97
CA VAL A 40 -8.14 -13.90 2.96
C VAL A 40 -6.84 -14.35 2.27
N LEU A 41 -6.93 -15.23 1.28
CA LEU A 41 -5.76 -15.70 0.53
C LEU A 41 -5.05 -14.54 -0.17
N ILE A 42 -5.80 -13.63 -0.81
CA ILE A 42 -5.23 -12.40 -1.40
C ILE A 42 -4.47 -11.61 -0.32
N SER A 43 -5.08 -11.36 0.83
CA SER A 43 -4.45 -10.60 1.92
C SER A 43 -3.23 -11.30 2.52
N MET A 44 -3.21 -12.62 2.60
CA MET A 44 -2.07 -13.38 3.10
C MET A 44 -0.92 -13.45 2.10
N THR A 45 -1.19 -13.37 0.81
CA THR A 45 -0.19 -13.47 -0.27
C THR A 45 0.26 -12.11 -0.81
N THR A 46 -0.49 -11.05 -0.52
CA THR A 46 -0.14 -9.68 -0.93
C THR A 46 -0.43 -8.71 0.20
N VAL A 47 0.60 -8.11 0.79
CA VAL A 47 0.44 -7.12 1.86
C VAL A 47 0.53 -5.72 1.26
N THR A 48 -0.37 -5.41 0.31
CA THR A 48 -0.40 -4.12 -0.39
C THR A 48 -1.83 -3.57 -0.41
N SER A 49 -2.14 -2.59 0.42
CA SER A 49 -3.49 -2.03 0.50
C SER A 49 -3.97 -1.48 -0.84
N ALA A 50 -3.29 -0.48 -1.38
CA ALA A 50 -3.65 0.16 -2.64
C ALA A 50 -3.71 -0.84 -3.81
N GLY A 51 -2.74 -1.76 -3.90
CA GLY A 51 -2.70 -2.79 -4.93
C GLY A 51 -3.88 -3.76 -4.83
N GLN A 52 -4.27 -4.17 -3.62
CA GLN A 52 -5.41 -5.07 -3.44
C GLN A 52 -6.74 -4.41 -3.81
N PHE A 53 -6.96 -3.15 -3.40
CA PHE A 53 -8.18 -2.42 -3.75
C PHE A 53 -8.29 -2.15 -5.26
N ALA A 54 -7.18 -1.76 -5.92
CA ALA A 54 -7.15 -1.61 -7.36
C ALA A 54 -7.30 -2.96 -8.08
N GLY A 55 -6.61 -3.99 -7.58
CA GLY A 55 -6.62 -5.32 -8.17
C GLY A 55 -8.00 -5.97 -8.15
N ILE A 56 -8.77 -5.82 -7.07
CA ILE A 56 -10.09 -6.43 -6.98
C ILE A 56 -11.06 -5.87 -8.02
N GLY A 57 -10.97 -4.57 -8.33
CA GLY A 57 -11.76 -3.94 -9.38
C GLY A 57 -11.44 -4.49 -10.79
N ILE A 58 -10.21 -4.94 -11.01
CA ILE A 58 -9.80 -5.56 -12.27
C ILE A 58 -10.18 -7.05 -12.31
N MET A 59 -10.07 -7.76 -11.17
CA MET A 59 -10.37 -9.19 -11.06
C MET A 59 -11.82 -9.55 -11.40
N ILE A 60 -12.77 -8.65 -11.16
CA ILE A 60 -14.18 -8.87 -11.51
C ILE A 60 -14.44 -8.83 -13.02
N HIS A 61 -13.46 -8.39 -13.82
CA HIS A 61 -13.52 -8.39 -15.28
C HIS A 61 -12.57 -9.45 -15.86
N PRO A 62 -13.07 -10.64 -16.24
CA PRO A 62 -12.20 -11.71 -16.75
C PRO A 62 -11.39 -11.29 -17.98
N GLY A 63 -10.13 -11.72 -18.02
CA GLY A 63 -9.24 -11.51 -19.18
C GLY A 63 -8.38 -10.25 -19.12
N GLN A 64 -8.51 -9.41 -18.13
CA GLN A 64 -7.71 -8.16 -18.00
C GLN A 64 -6.35 -8.39 -17.33
N TYR A 65 -5.63 -9.45 -17.70
CA TYR A 65 -4.35 -9.81 -17.06
C TYR A 65 -3.24 -8.78 -17.29
N ILE A 66 -3.18 -8.17 -18.48
CA ILE A 66 -2.18 -7.14 -18.81
C ILE A 66 -2.44 -5.89 -17.96
N GLU A 67 -3.70 -5.49 -17.84
CA GLU A 67 -4.09 -4.36 -16.98
C GLU A 67 -3.72 -4.62 -15.52
N MET A 68 -4.02 -5.82 -15.02
CA MET A 68 -3.63 -6.24 -13.68
C MET A 68 -2.11 -6.11 -13.49
N LEU A 69 -1.32 -6.63 -14.43
CA LEU A 69 0.14 -6.56 -14.36
C LEU A 69 0.64 -5.12 -14.33
N ILE A 70 0.17 -4.27 -15.24
CA ILE A 70 0.59 -2.86 -15.32
C ILE A 70 0.20 -2.12 -14.05
N SER A 71 -1.05 -2.28 -13.61
CA SER A 71 -1.56 -1.64 -12.40
C SER A 71 -0.75 -2.05 -11.16
N GLN A 72 -0.52 -3.35 -10.97
CA GLN A 72 0.26 -3.85 -9.82
C GLN A 72 1.72 -3.40 -9.87
N LEU A 73 2.36 -3.41 -11.03
CA LEU A 73 3.73 -2.89 -11.18
C LEU A 73 3.78 -1.41 -10.83
N THR A 74 2.86 -0.60 -11.36
CA THR A 74 2.84 0.85 -11.12
C THR A 74 2.62 1.18 -9.66
N ILE A 75 1.65 0.53 -9.00
CA ILE A 75 1.33 0.81 -7.60
C ILE A 75 2.45 0.34 -6.67
N ASN A 76 3.06 -0.81 -6.96
CA ASN A 76 3.97 -1.49 -6.02
C ASN A 76 5.46 -1.26 -6.32
N ILE A 77 5.84 -0.58 -7.41
CA ILE A 77 7.24 -0.29 -7.73
C ILE A 77 7.96 0.46 -6.58
N ARG A 78 7.32 1.31 -5.88
CA ARG A 78 7.81 2.01 -4.68
C ARG A 78 8.39 1.06 -3.63
N TYR A 79 7.81 -0.13 -3.48
CA TYR A 79 8.33 -1.13 -2.53
C TYR A 79 9.72 -1.62 -2.91
N SER A 80 10.04 -1.65 -4.21
CA SER A 80 11.38 -1.97 -4.67
C SER A 80 12.40 -0.92 -4.22
N PHE A 81 12.07 0.37 -4.37
CA PHE A 81 12.94 1.46 -3.91
C PHE A 81 13.11 1.47 -2.39
N MET A 82 12.02 1.27 -1.63
CA MET A 82 12.10 1.14 -0.17
C MET A 82 12.96 -0.05 0.26
N SER A 83 12.81 -1.19 -0.43
CA SER A 83 13.61 -2.39 -0.14
C SER A 83 15.08 -2.18 -0.43
N ILE A 84 15.43 -1.49 -1.52
CA ILE A 84 16.81 -1.12 -1.85
C ILE A 84 17.38 -0.18 -0.77
N SER A 85 16.64 0.86 -0.40
CA SER A 85 17.05 1.80 0.64
C SER A 85 17.27 1.10 1.99
N LEU A 86 16.29 0.29 2.43
CA LEU A 86 16.41 -0.43 3.71
C LEU A 86 17.52 -1.48 3.69
N SER A 87 17.85 -2.04 2.51
CA SER A 87 18.90 -3.05 2.37
C SER A 87 20.27 -2.56 2.82
N GLN A 88 20.51 -1.25 2.77
CA GLN A 88 21.76 -0.61 3.21
C GLN A 88 21.92 -0.63 4.74
N LYS A 89 20.81 -0.77 5.48
CA LYS A 89 20.77 -0.81 6.94
C LYS A 89 20.60 -2.22 7.51
N LEU A 90 20.53 -3.24 6.66
CA LEU A 90 20.32 -4.60 7.12
C LEU A 90 21.58 -5.21 7.73
N ASP A 91 21.42 -5.90 8.85
CA ASP A 91 22.48 -6.74 9.45
C ASP A 91 22.97 -7.82 8.45
N SER A 92 24.26 -8.14 8.50
CA SER A 92 24.92 -9.16 7.67
C SER A 92 24.29 -10.57 7.78
N ARG A 93 23.43 -10.79 8.78
CA ARG A 93 22.68 -12.03 8.98
C ARG A 93 21.49 -12.20 8.02
N PHE A 94 21.08 -11.14 7.32
CA PHE A 94 20.07 -11.25 6.27
C PHE A 94 20.67 -11.92 5.04
N ARG A 95 20.34 -13.19 4.80
CA ARG A 95 20.87 -13.96 3.68
C ARG A 95 19.74 -14.61 2.87
N GLY A 96 19.92 -14.67 1.55
CA GLY A 96 19.10 -15.44 0.63
C GLY A 96 17.60 -15.31 0.89
N ILE A 97 17.00 -16.35 1.43
CA ILE A 97 15.56 -16.44 1.67
C ILE A 97 15.00 -15.39 2.64
N ASP A 98 15.81 -14.92 3.59
CA ASP A 98 15.36 -13.88 4.52
C ASP A 98 15.03 -12.57 3.78
N ARG A 99 15.80 -12.22 2.76
CA ARG A 99 15.55 -11.01 1.97
C ARG A 99 14.24 -11.11 1.19
N TRP A 100 13.89 -12.29 0.71
CA TRP A 100 12.62 -12.52 0.03
C TRP A 100 11.45 -12.46 1.01
N LEU A 101 11.53 -13.16 2.15
CA LEU A 101 10.48 -13.18 3.16
C LEU A 101 10.22 -11.78 3.73
N PHE A 102 11.27 -11.03 4.01
CA PHE A 102 11.14 -9.69 4.57
C PHE A 102 10.79 -8.64 3.51
N GLY A 103 11.26 -8.81 2.25
CA GLY A 103 10.83 -7.99 1.13
C GLY A 103 9.33 -8.11 0.86
N PHE A 104 8.76 -9.30 1.03
CA PHE A 104 7.31 -9.53 0.96
C PHE A 104 6.51 -8.69 1.98
N MET A 105 7.08 -8.45 3.16
CA MET A 105 6.46 -7.67 4.23
C MET A 105 6.72 -6.16 4.13
N MET A 106 7.41 -5.70 3.07
CA MET A 106 7.74 -4.28 2.91
C MET A 106 6.49 -3.48 2.58
N THR A 107 6.12 -2.60 3.49
CA THR A 107 5.04 -1.62 3.33
C THR A 107 5.55 -0.25 3.73
N ASP A 108 4.80 0.80 3.42
CA ASP A 108 5.19 2.19 3.73
C ASP A 108 5.44 2.37 5.23
N GLU A 109 4.55 1.83 6.07
CA GLU A 109 4.61 1.98 7.53
C GLU A 109 5.75 1.14 8.13
N ILE A 110 5.93 -0.10 7.65
CA ILE A 110 7.03 -0.95 8.11
C ILE A 110 8.37 -0.34 7.70
N PHE A 111 8.47 0.19 6.48
CA PHE A 111 9.65 0.92 6.02
C PHE A 111 9.90 2.16 6.88
N ALA A 112 8.89 2.99 7.13
CA ALA A 112 9.02 4.19 7.93
C ALA A 112 9.59 3.89 9.32
N VAL A 113 9.04 2.89 10.01
CA VAL A 113 9.52 2.49 11.36
C VAL A 113 10.91 1.86 11.29
N ALA A 114 11.14 0.92 10.36
CA ALA A 114 12.43 0.23 10.24
C ALA A 114 13.57 1.18 9.84
N SER A 115 13.30 2.20 9.03
CA SER A 115 14.31 3.17 8.56
C SER A 115 14.85 4.08 9.64
N HIS A 116 14.17 4.20 10.80
CA HIS A 116 14.69 4.95 11.94
C HIS A 116 15.78 4.17 12.72
N GLU A 117 15.89 2.86 12.52
CA GLU A 117 16.96 2.08 13.14
C GLU A 117 18.27 2.26 12.34
N GLU A 118 19.39 2.44 13.04
CA GLU A 118 20.71 2.50 12.41
C GLU A 118 21.11 1.14 11.82
N ASN A 119 20.75 0.04 12.50
CA ASN A 119 21.02 -1.33 12.09
C ASN A 119 19.78 -2.20 12.29
N VAL A 120 19.18 -2.60 11.18
CA VAL A 120 17.97 -3.42 11.18
C VAL A 120 18.36 -4.88 11.31
N THR A 121 18.18 -5.44 12.50
CA THR A 121 18.46 -6.86 12.73
C THR A 121 17.29 -7.75 12.30
N ARG A 122 17.61 -8.99 11.88
CA ARG A 122 16.60 -10.00 11.49
C ARG A 122 15.54 -10.20 12.56
N ARG A 123 15.95 -10.26 13.85
CA ARG A 123 15.01 -10.46 14.97
C ARG A 123 14.07 -9.29 15.18
N TYR A 124 14.59 -8.08 15.05
CA TYR A 124 13.79 -6.86 15.16
C TYR A 124 12.76 -6.80 14.04
N PHE A 125 13.19 -6.96 12.80
CA PHE A 125 12.32 -6.86 11.63
C PHE A 125 11.24 -7.96 11.62
N ALA A 126 11.59 -9.20 12.01
CA ALA A 126 10.61 -10.26 12.17
C ALA A 126 9.54 -9.90 13.21
N GLY A 127 9.94 -9.33 14.36
CA GLY A 127 9.00 -8.84 15.37
C GLY A 127 8.09 -7.74 14.84
N LEU A 128 8.67 -6.76 14.10
CA LEU A 128 7.95 -5.63 13.51
C LEU A 128 6.85 -6.08 12.54
N CYS A 129 7.08 -7.16 11.78
CA CYS A 129 6.14 -7.65 10.78
C CYS A 129 4.98 -8.50 11.34
N VAL A 130 5.13 -9.12 12.52
CA VAL A 130 4.15 -10.10 13.04
C VAL A 130 2.77 -9.49 13.21
N LEU A 131 2.65 -8.40 13.95
CA LEU A 131 1.34 -7.80 14.24
C LEU A 131 0.70 -7.13 13.01
N PRO A 132 1.44 -6.42 12.13
CA PRO A 132 0.91 -5.94 10.88
C PRO A 132 0.36 -7.07 10.00
N TYR A 133 1.10 -8.17 9.84
CA TYR A 133 0.65 -9.29 9.02
C TYR A 133 -0.61 -9.96 9.58
N LEU A 134 -0.65 -10.18 10.90
CA LEU A 134 -1.83 -10.74 11.56
C LEU A 134 -3.00 -9.77 11.50
N GLY A 135 -2.78 -8.47 11.74
CA GLY A 135 -3.81 -7.45 11.64
C GLY A 135 -4.43 -7.40 10.24
N TRP A 136 -3.57 -7.45 9.20
CA TRP A 136 -4.01 -7.45 7.80
C TRP A 136 -4.85 -8.68 7.47
N SER A 137 -4.38 -9.86 7.81
CA SER A 137 -5.06 -11.14 7.51
C SER A 137 -6.36 -11.30 8.30
N LEU A 138 -6.31 -11.03 9.61
CA LEU A 138 -7.48 -11.18 10.49
C LEU A 138 -8.54 -10.11 10.24
N GLY A 139 -8.12 -8.87 9.92
CA GLY A 139 -9.05 -7.83 9.53
C GLY A 139 -9.82 -8.19 8.26
N THR A 140 -9.11 -8.70 7.22
CA THR A 140 -9.77 -9.20 6.00
C THR A 140 -10.74 -10.33 6.31
N LEU A 141 -10.34 -11.30 7.13
CA LEU A 141 -11.21 -12.41 7.53
C LEU A 141 -12.47 -11.90 8.23
N ALA A 142 -12.29 -11.02 9.21
CA ALA A 142 -13.43 -10.45 9.95
C ALA A 142 -14.36 -9.65 9.01
N GLY A 143 -13.82 -8.83 8.10
CA GLY A 143 -14.60 -8.09 7.13
C GLY A 143 -15.35 -8.99 6.14
N ALA A 144 -14.71 -10.03 5.65
CA ALA A 144 -15.29 -10.97 4.71
C ALA A 144 -16.43 -11.82 5.33
N LEU A 145 -16.33 -12.16 6.62
CA LEU A 145 -17.35 -12.95 7.32
C LEU A 145 -18.48 -12.08 7.88
N LEU A 146 -18.16 -10.89 8.39
CA LEU A 146 -19.11 -10.05 9.11
C LEU A 146 -19.72 -8.94 8.24
N GLY A 147 -19.15 -8.67 7.07
CA GLY A 147 -19.61 -7.57 6.21
C GLY A 147 -21.08 -7.63 5.84
N ASN A 148 -21.62 -8.83 5.64
CA ASN A 148 -23.03 -9.03 5.31
C ASN A 148 -23.99 -8.81 6.49
N ILE A 149 -23.47 -8.69 7.72
CA ILE A 149 -24.27 -8.55 8.95
C ILE A 149 -24.29 -7.09 9.39
N LEU A 150 -23.36 -6.27 8.89
CA LEU A 150 -23.22 -4.88 9.30
C LEU A 150 -24.29 -3.98 8.66
N PRO A 151 -24.84 -3.02 9.43
CA PRO A 151 -25.72 -1.99 8.87
C PRO A 151 -25.01 -1.18 7.78
N GLU A 152 -25.74 -0.80 6.73
CA GLU A 152 -25.20 -0.02 5.59
C GLU A 152 -24.47 1.26 6.01
N ARG A 153 -24.95 1.94 7.06
CA ARG A 153 -24.30 3.14 7.61
C ARG A 153 -22.88 2.86 8.12
N LEU A 154 -22.69 1.71 8.78
CA LEU A 154 -21.38 1.31 9.28
C LEU A 154 -20.45 0.89 8.15
N MET A 155 -20.98 0.18 7.16
CA MET A 155 -20.24 -0.17 5.94
C MET A 155 -19.74 1.08 5.19
N SER A 156 -20.61 2.07 5.02
CA SER A 156 -20.24 3.35 4.39
C SER A 156 -19.17 4.09 5.19
N ALA A 157 -19.27 4.13 6.52
CA ALA A 157 -18.27 4.74 7.38
C ALA A 157 -16.91 4.04 7.31
N LEU A 158 -16.89 2.70 7.28
CA LEU A 158 -15.66 1.90 7.12
C LEU A 158 -15.03 2.08 5.74
N SER A 159 -15.84 2.23 4.69
CA SER A 159 -15.33 2.53 3.34
C SER A 159 -14.63 3.88 3.28
N LEU A 160 -15.04 4.86 4.09
CA LEU A 160 -14.33 6.15 4.20
C LEU A 160 -12.96 6.02 4.88
N ALA A 161 -12.76 5.00 5.72
CA ALA A 161 -11.49 4.79 6.41
C ALA A 161 -10.30 4.60 5.43
N ILE A 162 -10.55 3.99 4.25
CA ILE A 162 -9.54 3.84 3.18
C ILE A 162 -9.04 5.21 2.73
N TYR A 163 -9.97 6.11 2.41
CA TYR A 163 -9.62 7.47 1.96
C TYR A 163 -8.91 8.23 3.07
N GLY A 164 -9.36 8.07 4.32
CA GLY A 164 -8.71 8.63 5.50
C GLY A 164 -7.26 8.16 5.65
N MET A 165 -6.98 6.88 5.38
CA MET A 165 -5.62 6.33 5.39
C MET A 165 -4.74 7.00 4.32
N PHE A 166 -5.22 7.12 3.07
CA PHE A 166 -4.44 7.77 2.03
C PHE A 166 -4.18 9.25 2.33
N VAL A 167 -5.18 9.96 2.85
CA VAL A 167 -5.02 11.34 3.30
C VAL A 167 -3.99 11.44 4.43
N ALA A 168 -3.99 10.51 5.39
CA ALA A 168 -3.04 10.49 6.49
C ALA A 168 -1.59 10.24 6.04
N ILE A 169 -1.38 9.54 4.93
CA ILE A 169 -0.05 9.34 4.34
C ILE A 169 0.39 10.56 3.52
N VAL A 170 -0.49 11.08 2.68
CA VAL A 170 -0.14 12.13 1.70
C VAL A 170 0.00 13.52 2.35
N VAL A 171 -0.91 13.89 3.26
CA VAL A 171 -0.96 15.24 3.85
C VAL A 171 0.30 15.60 4.65
N PRO A 172 0.90 14.74 5.48
CA PRO A 172 2.15 15.05 6.15
C PRO A 172 3.29 15.37 5.19
N GLU A 173 3.42 14.60 4.09
CA GLU A 173 4.46 14.83 3.09
C GLU A 173 4.22 16.13 2.30
N MET A 174 2.97 16.45 1.98
CA MET A 174 2.61 17.76 1.39
C MET A 174 3.01 18.95 2.28
N LYS A 175 2.97 18.78 3.61
CA LYS A 175 3.38 19.84 4.55
C LYS A 175 4.90 20.02 4.60
N LYS A 176 5.66 18.98 4.33
CA LYS A 176 7.13 19.03 4.33
C LYS A 176 7.69 19.60 3.04
N GLU A 177 7.12 19.18 1.89
CA GLU A 177 7.70 19.45 0.58
C GLU A 177 6.66 20.04 -0.39
N LYS A 178 6.94 21.26 -0.90
CA LYS A 178 6.08 21.91 -1.89
C LYS A 178 6.00 21.18 -3.23
N SER A 179 7.04 20.45 -3.60
CA SER A 179 7.08 19.59 -4.77
C SER A 179 6.01 18.50 -4.72
N VAL A 180 5.79 17.91 -3.53
CA VAL A 180 4.73 16.91 -3.31
C VAL A 180 3.35 17.51 -3.53
N ILE A 181 3.11 18.76 -3.08
CA ILE A 181 1.83 19.44 -3.33
C ILE A 181 1.57 19.55 -4.83
N CYS A 182 2.57 19.97 -5.59
CA CYS A 182 2.45 20.12 -7.04
C CYS A 182 2.11 18.78 -7.72
N VAL A 183 2.83 17.71 -7.36
CA VAL A 183 2.60 16.35 -7.91
C VAL A 183 1.19 15.85 -7.56
N VAL A 184 0.72 16.08 -6.34
CA VAL A 184 -0.63 15.70 -5.91
C VAL A 184 -1.69 16.47 -6.71
N ILE A 185 -1.50 17.78 -6.92
CA ILE A 185 -2.42 18.60 -7.73
C ILE A 185 -2.43 18.11 -9.19
N LEU A 186 -1.27 17.80 -9.78
CA LEU A 186 -1.19 17.24 -11.13
C LEU A 186 -1.92 15.90 -11.24
N ALA A 187 -1.72 15.01 -10.27
CA ALA A 187 -2.43 13.72 -10.23
C ALA A 187 -3.96 13.91 -10.13
N LEU A 188 -4.43 14.86 -9.31
CA LEU A 188 -5.84 15.19 -9.21
C LEU A 188 -6.39 15.75 -10.52
N ILE A 189 -5.66 16.66 -11.19
CA ILE A 189 -6.08 17.21 -12.49
C ILE A 189 -6.21 16.09 -13.52
N PHE A 190 -5.21 15.22 -13.64
CA PHE A 190 -5.28 14.07 -14.55
C PHE A 190 -6.45 13.15 -14.23
N SER A 191 -6.65 12.82 -12.97
CA SER A 191 -7.78 11.98 -12.54
C SER A 191 -9.13 12.61 -12.90
N CYS A 192 -9.27 13.93 -12.70
CA CYS A 192 -10.47 14.67 -13.10
C CYS A 192 -10.66 14.67 -14.61
N LEU A 193 -9.59 14.83 -15.40
CA LEU A 193 -9.68 14.75 -16.87
C LEU A 193 -10.21 13.39 -17.33
N PHE A 194 -9.69 12.29 -16.79
CA PHE A 194 -10.18 10.95 -17.13
C PHE A 194 -11.62 10.71 -16.68
N TYR A 195 -12.04 11.34 -15.58
CA TYR A 195 -13.39 11.17 -15.06
C TYR A 195 -14.43 11.99 -15.86
N TYR A 196 -14.12 13.24 -16.24
CA TYR A 196 -15.10 14.17 -16.84
C TYR A 196 -15.06 14.19 -18.36
N VAL A 197 -13.96 13.78 -19.01
CA VAL A 197 -13.88 13.79 -20.48
C VAL A 197 -14.50 12.52 -21.07
N PRO A 198 -15.62 12.59 -21.81
CA PRO A 198 -16.34 11.41 -22.26
C PRO A 198 -15.50 10.40 -23.09
N PHE A 199 -14.58 10.92 -23.91
CA PHE A 199 -13.69 10.06 -24.71
C PHE A 199 -12.74 9.23 -23.85
N LEU A 200 -12.32 9.72 -22.67
CA LEU A 200 -11.38 9.06 -21.77
C LEU A 200 -12.08 8.06 -20.82
N GLN A 201 -13.39 8.16 -20.65
CA GLN A 201 -14.15 7.29 -19.74
C GLN A 201 -14.19 5.81 -20.18
N HIS A 202 -13.81 5.52 -21.43
CA HIS A 202 -13.71 4.14 -21.93
C HIS A 202 -12.44 3.41 -21.47
N ILE A 203 -11.50 4.15 -20.88
CA ILE A 203 -10.26 3.56 -20.35
C ILE A 203 -10.57 2.96 -18.98
N SER A 204 -10.11 1.71 -18.78
CA SER A 204 -10.33 1.01 -17.53
C SER A 204 -9.70 1.73 -16.33
N SER A 205 -10.31 1.60 -15.17
CA SER A 205 -9.89 2.30 -13.94
C SER A 205 -8.45 1.99 -13.53
N GLY A 206 -7.99 0.75 -13.71
CA GLY A 206 -6.62 0.36 -13.40
C GLY A 206 -5.58 1.03 -14.29
N LEU A 207 -5.85 1.15 -15.60
CA LEU A 207 -4.99 1.89 -16.52
C LEU A 207 -5.00 3.40 -16.22
N VAL A 208 -6.16 3.97 -15.88
CA VAL A 208 -6.28 5.38 -15.49
C VAL A 208 -5.38 5.68 -14.29
N ILE A 209 -5.42 4.85 -13.24
CA ILE A 209 -4.56 5.02 -12.05
C ILE A 209 -3.09 5.00 -12.47
N SER A 210 -2.69 4.03 -13.30
CA SER A 210 -1.31 3.89 -13.76
C SER A 210 -0.84 5.08 -14.60
N ILE A 211 -1.66 5.52 -15.55
CA ILE A 211 -1.34 6.67 -16.41
C ILE A 211 -1.21 7.95 -15.58
N CYS A 212 -2.18 8.22 -14.69
CA CYS A 212 -2.15 9.40 -13.82
C CYS A 212 -0.92 9.41 -12.91
N ALA A 213 -0.58 8.25 -12.31
CA ALA A 213 0.57 8.14 -11.43
C ALA A 213 1.89 8.36 -12.17
N ILE A 214 2.08 7.71 -13.32
CA ILE A 214 3.29 7.84 -14.14
C ILE A 214 3.43 9.27 -14.67
N ALA A 215 2.36 9.83 -15.22
CA ALA A 215 2.38 11.20 -15.79
C ALA A 215 2.69 12.24 -14.71
N ALA A 216 2.05 12.15 -13.53
CA ALA A 216 2.31 13.06 -12.43
C ALA A 216 3.74 12.92 -11.89
N ALA A 217 4.26 11.68 -11.77
CA ALA A 217 5.62 11.41 -11.33
C ALA A 217 6.67 11.95 -12.31
N LEU A 218 6.50 11.72 -13.61
CA LEU A 218 7.41 12.22 -14.65
C LEU A 218 7.44 13.74 -14.68
N LEU A 219 6.29 14.40 -14.66
CA LEU A 219 6.22 15.86 -14.62
C LEU A 219 6.80 16.40 -13.32
N GLY A 220 6.54 15.76 -12.19
CA GLY A 220 7.13 16.12 -10.90
C GLY A 220 8.66 16.04 -10.92
N ALA A 221 9.21 14.95 -11.45
CA ALA A 221 10.66 14.77 -11.59
C ALA A 221 11.29 15.80 -12.54
N PHE A 222 10.59 16.18 -13.60
CA PHE A 222 11.06 17.20 -14.54
C PHE A 222 11.01 18.61 -13.92
N LEU A 223 9.96 18.94 -13.18
CA LEU A 223 9.77 20.28 -12.58
C LEU A 223 10.63 20.47 -11.32
N PHE A 224 10.91 19.41 -10.59
CA PHE A 224 11.64 19.42 -9.33
C PHE A 224 12.78 18.38 -9.34
N PRO A 225 13.81 18.56 -10.20
CA PRO A 225 14.94 17.64 -10.23
C PRO A 225 15.66 17.66 -8.88
N VAL A 226 15.96 16.47 -8.34
CA VAL A 226 16.78 16.34 -7.14
C VAL A 226 18.18 16.81 -7.48
N LYS A 227 18.68 17.82 -6.77
CA LYS A 227 20.08 18.23 -6.89
C LYS A 227 20.93 17.14 -6.25
N GLU A 228 21.88 16.57 -7.01
CA GLU A 228 22.91 15.74 -6.43
C GLU A 228 23.68 16.60 -5.41
N GLU A 229 23.64 16.24 -4.12
CA GLU A 229 24.61 16.77 -3.16
C GLU A 229 25.97 16.23 -3.62
N ASN A 230 26.76 17.10 -4.24
CA ASN A 230 28.15 16.82 -4.52
C ASN A 230 28.81 16.51 -3.17
N GLU A 231 29.18 15.24 -2.99
CA GLU A 231 30.06 14.82 -1.91
C GLU A 231 31.35 15.66 -2.01
N SER A 232 31.46 16.64 -1.12
CA SER A 232 32.69 17.40 -0.87
C SER A 232 33.38 16.88 0.37
#